data_28e8e53f92290735a3f1e640afea1feb
#
_entry.id   28e8e53f92290735a3f1e640afea1feb
#
_cell.length_a   1.000
_cell.length_b   1.000
_cell.length_c   1.000
_cell.angle_alpha   90.00
_cell.angle_beta   90.00
_cell.angle_gamma   90.00
#
_symmetry.space_group_name_H-M   'P 1'
#
loop_
_entity.id
_entity.type
_entity.pdbx_description
1 polymer ?
#
loop_
_entity_poly.entity_id
_entity_poly.type
_entity_poly.pdbx_seq_one_letter_code
_entity_poly.pdbx_strand_id
1 'polypeptide(L)'
;KRERRALLEGCWDLFEGQYFTEFDRGVHVVEPFEIPGHWRRYRSLDYGLDMLACLFVALDERGRAYVYREIYEPDLIVSKAAGRILEQTREPIRETFAPPDLWARQRETGRSSAEIFASCGVPLCRAQSARESGWLEVKEWLAVKTGEQGERTADLKIFSGCRNLIRTLPALQHDKRNPSDTANTPHELTHAPDA
;
A
#
# COMPACT_ATOMS: atom_id res chain seq x y z
N LYS A 1 26.35 7.84 10.91
CA LYS A 1 25.38 8.94 11.23
C LYS A 1 23.95 8.43 11.46
N ARG A 2 23.46 7.41 10.67
CA ARG A 2 22.10 6.83 10.79
C ARG A 2 21.91 6.02 12.07
N GLU A 3 22.84 5.12 12.41
CA GLU A 3 22.80 4.33 13.66
C GLU A 3 22.79 5.22 14.91
N ARG A 4 23.54 6.33 14.88
CA ARG A 4 23.58 7.30 15.98
C ARG A 4 22.23 8.00 16.18
N ARG A 5 21.48 8.19 15.10
CA ARG A 5 20.13 8.78 15.13
C ARG A 5 19.10 7.80 15.69
N ALA A 6 19.18 6.51 15.31
CA ALA A 6 18.36 5.45 15.87
C ALA A 6 18.54 5.30 17.38
N LEU A 7 19.78 5.34 17.86
CA LEU A 7 20.13 5.21 19.28
C LEU A 7 19.78 6.44 20.12
N LEU A 8 19.87 7.64 19.54
CA LEU A 8 19.66 8.90 20.28
C LEU A 8 18.21 9.40 20.23
N GLU A 9 17.48 9.11 19.15
CA GLU A 9 16.14 9.61 18.90
C GLU A 9 15.05 8.53 19.06
N GLY A 10 15.45 7.28 19.41
CA GLY A 10 14.51 6.14 19.53
C GLY A 10 13.82 5.76 18.21
N CYS A 11 14.38 6.16 17.08
CA CYS A 11 13.89 5.80 15.76
C CYS A 11 14.28 4.36 15.41
N TRP A 12 13.41 3.41 15.74
CA TRP A 12 13.57 1.97 15.45
C TRP A 12 13.28 1.62 13.99
N ASP A 13 12.86 2.58 13.17
CA ASP A 13 12.47 2.38 11.77
C ASP A 13 13.64 2.50 10.77
N LEU A 14 14.89 2.56 11.25
CA LEU A 14 16.07 2.64 10.39
C LEU A 14 16.75 1.26 10.27
N PHE A 15 16.50 0.57 9.19
CA PHE A 15 17.12 -0.71 8.87
C PHE A 15 18.29 -0.55 7.90
N GLU A 16 19.36 -1.34 8.07
CA GLU A 16 20.44 -1.43 7.09
C GLU A 16 19.90 -1.98 5.78
N GLY A 17 20.18 -1.28 4.66
CA GLY A 17 19.67 -1.67 3.35
C GLY A 17 18.19 -1.31 3.07
N GLN A 18 17.56 -0.49 3.93
CA GLN A 18 16.20 -0.02 3.76
C GLN A 18 15.97 0.64 2.40
N TYR A 19 14.90 0.24 1.70
CA TYR A 19 14.55 0.77 0.38
C TYR A 19 13.89 2.15 0.48
N PHE A 20 12.88 2.32 1.35
CA PHE A 20 12.18 3.59 1.58
C PHE A 20 12.80 4.37 2.75
N THR A 21 13.95 4.98 2.49
CA THR A 21 14.66 5.80 3.49
C THR A 21 13.98 7.14 3.77
N GLU A 22 13.03 7.52 2.94
CA GLU A 22 12.17 8.70 3.04
C GLU A 22 11.10 8.54 4.13
N PHE A 23 10.72 7.30 4.47
CA PHE A 23 9.69 7.04 5.47
C PHE A 23 10.14 7.55 6.85
N ASP A 24 9.32 8.41 7.42
CA ASP A 24 9.47 8.95 8.79
C ASP A 24 8.11 8.83 9.49
N ARG A 25 8.05 7.98 10.50
CA ARG A 25 6.80 7.71 11.22
C ARG A 25 6.14 8.97 11.77
N GLY A 26 6.95 9.93 12.27
CA GLY A 26 6.45 11.20 12.81
C GLY A 26 5.86 12.15 11.76
N VAL A 27 6.13 11.89 10.47
CA VAL A 27 5.60 12.69 9.35
C VAL A 27 4.47 11.97 8.63
N HIS A 28 4.63 10.65 8.39
CA HIS A 28 3.72 9.90 7.52
C HIS A 28 2.55 9.28 8.28
N VAL A 29 2.74 8.90 9.55
CA VAL A 29 1.67 8.28 10.33
C VAL A 29 0.86 9.36 11.02
N VAL A 30 -0.45 9.35 10.78
CA VAL A 30 -1.39 10.32 11.33
C VAL A 30 -2.54 9.62 12.06
N GLU A 31 -3.10 10.29 13.06
CA GLU A 31 -4.29 9.77 13.71
C GLU A 31 -5.49 9.78 12.75
N PRO A 32 -6.37 8.77 12.82
CA PRO A 32 -7.56 8.70 11.99
C PRO A 32 -8.47 9.92 12.20
N PHE A 33 -8.96 10.45 11.09
CA PHE A 33 -9.99 11.49 11.06
C PHE A 33 -11.08 11.11 10.05
N GLU A 34 -12.21 11.78 10.11
CA GLU A 34 -13.29 11.58 9.15
C GLU A 34 -12.88 12.10 7.76
N ILE A 35 -12.78 11.19 6.78
CA ILE A 35 -12.43 11.53 5.41
C ILE A 35 -13.59 12.32 4.77
N PRO A 36 -13.36 13.57 4.30
CA PRO A 36 -14.40 14.38 3.67
C PRO A 36 -15.10 13.66 2.51
N GLY A 37 -16.40 13.81 2.40
CA GLY A 37 -17.22 13.08 1.41
C GLY A 37 -16.84 13.37 -0.06
N HIS A 38 -16.29 14.56 -0.33
CA HIS A 38 -15.89 14.97 -1.67
C HIS A 38 -14.49 14.48 -2.10
N TRP A 39 -13.69 13.92 -1.17
CA TRP A 39 -12.40 13.34 -1.55
C TRP A 39 -12.60 12.08 -2.37
N ARG A 40 -11.79 11.95 -3.42
CA ARG A 40 -11.82 10.78 -4.31
C ARG A 40 -11.21 9.59 -3.58
N ARG A 41 -11.91 8.46 -3.61
CA ARG A 41 -11.49 7.24 -2.92
C ARG A 41 -11.23 6.13 -3.89
N TYR A 42 -10.16 5.42 -3.64
CA TYR A 42 -9.67 4.30 -4.44
C TYR A 42 -9.35 3.13 -3.53
N ARG A 43 -9.20 1.98 -4.13
CA ARG A 43 -8.58 0.81 -3.48
C ARG A 43 -7.46 0.32 -4.37
N SER A 44 -6.43 -0.23 -3.76
CA SER A 44 -5.44 -1.05 -4.42
C SER A 44 -5.30 -2.36 -3.69
N LEU A 45 -5.01 -3.43 -4.39
CA LEU A 45 -4.88 -4.73 -3.77
C LEU A 45 -3.72 -5.54 -4.38
N ASP A 46 -3.04 -6.27 -3.50
CA ASP A 46 -2.22 -7.42 -3.83
C ASP A 46 -2.96 -8.66 -3.32
N TYR A 47 -3.16 -9.64 -4.20
CA TYR A 47 -3.90 -10.85 -3.88
C TYR A 47 -3.16 -12.09 -4.37
N GLY A 48 -2.78 -12.93 -3.41
CA GLY A 48 -2.34 -14.31 -3.58
C GLY A 48 -3.24 -15.27 -2.77
N LEU A 49 -3.04 -16.57 -2.93
CA LEU A 49 -3.74 -17.56 -2.09
C LEU A 49 -3.29 -17.49 -0.63
N ASP A 50 -2.08 -17.04 -0.40
CA ASP A 50 -1.44 -16.89 0.91
C ASP A 50 -1.86 -15.60 1.63
N MET A 51 -2.19 -14.53 0.88
CA MET A 51 -2.50 -13.23 1.48
C MET A 51 -3.42 -12.39 0.59
N LEU A 52 -4.39 -11.73 1.22
CA LEU A 52 -5.06 -10.55 0.70
C LEU A 52 -4.51 -9.32 1.40
N ALA A 53 -3.84 -8.43 0.69
CA ALA A 53 -3.58 -7.06 1.13
C ALA A 53 -4.43 -6.11 0.29
N CYS A 54 -5.25 -5.27 0.94
CA CYS A 54 -6.06 -4.27 0.25
C CYS A 54 -5.98 -2.95 1.01
N LEU A 55 -5.53 -1.91 0.33
CA LEU A 55 -5.41 -0.57 0.87
C LEU A 55 -6.54 0.32 0.35
N PHE A 56 -7.13 1.09 1.26
CA PHE A 56 -8.12 2.11 0.94
C PHE A 56 -7.45 3.47 0.99
N VAL A 57 -7.47 4.17 -0.14
CA VAL A 57 -6.75 5.43 -0.33
C VAL A 57 -7.72 6.55 -0.66
N ALA A 58 -7.59 7.69 -0.01
CA ALA A 58 -8.30 8.91 -0.34
C ALA A 58 -7.31 9.98 -0.83
N LEU A 59 -7.70 10.71 -1.88
CA LEU A 59 -6.95 11.85 -2.38
C LEU A 59 -7.65 13.14 -1.98
N ASP A 60 -6.93 14.03 -1.33
CA ASP A 60 -7.43 15.36 -1.01
C ASP A 60 -7.43 16.30 -2.22
N GLU A 61 -7.88 17.53 -2.03
CA GLU A 61 -7.97 18.57 -3.07
C GLU A 61 -6.60 19.00 -3.60
N ARG A 62 -5.54 18.80 -2.83
CA ARG A 62 -4.15 19.11 -3.21
C ARG A 62 -3.46 17.91 -3.85
N GLY A 63 -4.14 16.77 -4.00
CA GLY A 63 -3.59 15.53 -4.53
C GLY A 63 -2.79 14.69 -3.53
N ARG A 64 -2.81 15.02 -2.23
CA ARG A 64 -2.14 14.21 -1.21
C ARG A 64 -2.94 12.93 -0.94
N ALA A 65 -2.26 11.83 -0.79
CA ALA A 65 -2.85 10.52 -0.54
C ALA A 65 -2.89 10.20 0.96
N TYR A 66 -4.01 9.64 1.37
CA TYR A 66 -4.23 9.14 2.72
C TYR A 66 -4.63 7.67 2.65
N VAL A 67 -3.76 6.76 3.08
CA VAL A 67 -4.12 5.36 3.29
C VAL A 67 -4.89 5.29 4.61
N TYR A 68 -6.23 5.18 4.53
CA TYR A 68 -7.09 5.34 5.70
C TYR A 68 -7.65 4.03 6.26
N ARG A 69 -7.51 2.93 5.52
CA ARG A 69 -7.93 1.58 5.95
C ARG A 69 -7.08 0.54 5.22
N GLU A 70 -6.79 -0.57 5.89
CA GLU A 70 -6.19 -1.75 5.29
C GLU A 70 -6.99 -3.01 5.61
N ILE A 71 -6.98 -3.97 4.69
CA ILE A 71 -7.30 -5.38 4.93
C ILE A 71 -6.00 -6.14 4.73
N TYR A 72 -5.68 -7.03 5.67
CA TYR A 72 -4.49 -7.85 5.61
C TYR A 72 -4.83 -9.21 6.20
N GLU A 73 -5.28 -10.15 5.37
CA GLU A 73 -5.85 -11.43 5.81
C GLU A 73 -5.32 -12.59 4.95
N PRO A 74 -4.80 -13.66 5.57
CA PRO A 74 -4.30 -14.82 4.85
C PRO A 74 -5.42 -15.77 4.42
N ASP A 75 -5.08 -16.71 3.53
CA ASP A 75 -5.84 -17.91 3.19
C ASP A 75 -7.27 -17.66 2.67
N LEU A 76 -7.51 -16.54 2.00
CA LEU A 76 -8.81 -16.22 1.42
C LEU A 76 -8.89 -16.65 -0.05
N ILE A 77 -9.85 -17.50 -0.40
CA ILE A 77 -10.23 -17.71 -1.81
C ILE A 77 -10.85 -16.42 -2.38
N VAL A 78 -10.75 -16.23 -3.70
CA VAL A 78 -11.17 -14.98 -4.39
C VAL A 78 -12.54 -14.48 -3.97
N SER A 79 -13.55 -15.37 -3.90
CA SER A 79 -14.92 -14.98 -3.52
C SER A 79 -15.03 -14.51 -2.07
N LYS A 80 -14.23 -15.07 -1.16
CA LYS A 80 -14.17 -14.64 0.25
C LYS A 80 -13.42 -13.32 0.37
N ALA A 81 -12.31 -13.16 -0.36
CA ALA A 81 -11.58 -11.91 -0.44
C ALA A 81 -12.49 -10.76 -0.94
N ALA A 82 -13.25 -11.00 -2.02
CA ALA A 82 -14.23 -10.02 -2.52
C ALA A 82 -15.30 -9.69 -1.46
N GLY A 83 -15.86 -10.68 -0.79
CA GLY A 83 -16.83 -10.47 0.30
C GLY A 83 -16.23 -9.62 1.42
N ARG A 84 -14.99 -9.91 1.82
CA ARG A 84 -14.29 -9.17 2.86
C ARG A 84 -14.06 -7.71 2.48
N ILE A 85 -13.68 -7.46 1.22
CA ILE A 85 -13.52 -6.09 0.70
C ILE A 85 -14.87 -5.34 0.75
N LEU A 86 -15.97 -5.97 0.33
CA LEU A 86 -17.30 -5.35 0.36
C LEU A 86 -17.78 -5.05 1.78
N GLU A 87 -17.60 -5.97 2.73
CA GLU A 87 -17.94 -5.77 4.15
C GLU A 87 -17.22 -4.55 4.76
N GLN A 88 -15.99 -4.32 4.34
CA GLN A 88 -15.18 -3.19 4.82
C GLN A 88 -15.42 -1.90 4.03
N THR A 89 -16.12 -1.96 2.90
CA THR A 89 -16.41 -0.79 2.06
C THR A 89 -17.72 -0.15 2.49
N ARG A 90 -17.67 1.04 3.06
CA ARG A 90 -18.85 1.80 3.56
C ARG A 90 -19.13 3.05 2.72
N GLU A 91 -18.21 3.41 1.87
CA GLU A 91 -18.18 4.63 1.09
C GLU A 91 -18.07 4.34 -0.41
N PRO A 92 -18.49 5.27 -1.30
CA PRO A 92 -18.26 5.13 -2.73
C PRO A 92 -16.77 5.04 -3.06
N ILE A 93 -16.39 4.02 -3.81
CA ILE A 93 -15.04 3.82 -4.33
C ILE A 93 -15.08 4.07 -5.83
N ARG A 94 -14.15 4.88 -6.33
CA ARG A 94 -14.06 5.20 -7.74
C ARG A 94 -13.52 4.03 -8.57
N GLU A 95 -12.40 3.49 -8.16
CA GLU A 95 -11.73 2.37 -8.84
C GLU A 95 -10.98 1.49 -7.84
N THR A 96 -10.79 0.23 -8.21
CA THR A 96 -9.97 -0.72 -7.45
C THR A 96 -8.87 -1.22 -8.37
N PHE A 97 -7.63 -0.89 -8.07
CA PHE A 97 -6.47 -1.30 -8.84
C PHE A 97 -5.92 -2.64 -8.34
N ALA A 98 -5.42 -3.44 -9.27
CA ALA A 98 -4.82 -4.73 -8.95
C ALA A 98 -3.71 -5.09 -9.95
N PRO A 99 -2.73 -5.92 -9.57
CA PRO A 99 -1.64 -6.32 -10.44
C PRO A 99 -2.14 -7.12 -11.65
N PRO A 100 -1.46 -7.03 -12.81
CA PRO A 100 -1.91 -7.61 -14.07
C PRO A 100 -2.05 -9.12 -14.09
N ASP A 101 -1.33 -9.85 -13.24
CA ASP A 101 -1.36 -11.31 -13.12
C ASP A 101 -2.73 -11.85 -12.71
N LEU A 102 -3.56 -11.06 -12.02
CA LEU A 102 -4.94 -11.45 -11.68
C LEU A 102 -5.84 -11.66 -12.92
N TRP A 103 -5.43 -11.23 -14.09
CA TRP A 103 -6.12 -11.49 -15.37
C TRP A 103 -5.63 -12.78 -16.07
N ALA A 104 -4.62 -13.46 -15.51
CA ALA A 104 -4.21 -14.76 -16.02
C ALA A 104 -5.32 -15.79 -15.79
N ARG A 105 -5.68 -16.54 -16.84
CA ARG A 105 -6.73 -17.58 -16.77
C ARG A 105 -6.17 -18.84 -16.13
N GLN A 106 -6.89 -19.37 -15.16
CA GLN A 106 -6.62 -20.67 -14.56
C GLN A 106 -6.99 -21.78 -15.55
N ARG A 107 -6.11 -22.77 -15.71
CA ARG A 107 -6.32 -23.86 -16.69
C ARG A 107 -7.55 -24.72 -16.37
N GLU A 108 -7.82 -24.94 -15.08
CA GLU A 108 -8.88 -25.81 -14.58
C GLU A 108 -10.28 -25.17 -14.75
N THR A 109 -10.39 -23.90 -14.53
CA THR A 109 -11.69 -23.18 -14.52
C THR A 109 -11.92 -22.32 -15.77
N GLY A 110 -10.86 -22.03 -16.54
CA GLY A 110 -10.88 -21.08 -17.64
C GLY A 110 -11.13 -19.63 -17.23
N ARG A 111 -11.30 -19.34 -15.93
CA ARG A 111 -11.58 -18.02 -15.39
C ARG A 111 -10.32 -17.40 -14.77
N SER A 112 -10.24 -16.08 -14.79
CA SER A 112 -9.23 -15.32 -14.07
C SER A 112 -9.75 -14.90 -12.69
N SER A 113 -8.82 -14.60 -11.78
CA SER A 113 -9.17 -14.02 -10.47
C SER A 113 -9.93 -12.70 -10.63
N ALA A 114 -9.53 -11.86 -11.57
CA ALA A 114 -10.21 -10.60 -11.86
C ALA A 114 -11.68 -10.80 -12.29
N GLU A 115 -11.97 -11.81 -13.14
CA GLU A 115 -13.35 -12.17 -13.53
C GLU A 115 -14.17 -12.64 -12.31
N ILE A 116 -13.57 -13.35 -11.36
CA ILE A 116 -14.26 -13.79 -10.15
C ILE A 116 -14.51 -12.59 -9.23
N PHE A 117 -13.53 -11.71 -8.98
CA PHE A 117 -13.73 -10.48 -8.22
C PHE A 117 -14.88 -9.65 -8.80
N ALA A 118 -14.90 -9.43 -10.12
CA ALA A 118 -15.96 -8.68 -10.79
C ALA A 118 -17.34 -9.34 -10.60
N SER A 119 -17.43 -10.67 -10.73
CA SER A 119 -18.69 -11.41 -10.51
C SER A 119 -19.19 -11.36 -9.06
N CYS A 120 -18.29 -11.11 -8.11
CA CYS A 120 -18.60 -10.90 -6.70
C CYS A 120 -18.86 -9.43 -6.33
N GLY A 121 -18.90 -8.49 -7.30
CA GLY A 121 -19.19 -7.08 -7.07
C GLY A 121 -17.97 -6.19 -6.78
N VAL A 122 -16.77 -6.69 -7.01
CA VAL A 122 -15.51 -5.95 -6.90
C VAL A 122 -14.83 -5.89 -8.27
N PRO A 123 -15.27 -5.00 -9.18
CA PRO A 123 -14.61 -4.84 -10.48
C PRO A 123 -13.18 -4.27 -10.26
N LEU A 124 -12.21 -4.83 -10.98
CA LEU A 124 -10.82 -4.45 -10.88
C LEU A 124 -10.35 -3.69 -12.13
N CYS A 125 -9.53 -2.67 -11.91
CA CYS A 125 -8.76 -1.97 -12.92
C CYS A 125 -7.32 -2.50 -12.90
N ARG A 126 -6.77 -2.77 -14.08
CA ARG A 126 -5.39 -3.26 -14.19
C ARG A 126 -4.40 -2.14 -13.86
N ALA A 127 -3.55 -2.35 -12.87
CA ALA A 127 -2.44 -1.45 -12.58
C ALA A 127 -1.37 -1.53 -13.70
N GLN A 128 -0.57 -0.48 -13.81
CA GLN A 128 0.61 -0.53 -14.67
C GLN A 128 1.65 -1.45 -14.04
N SER A 129 2.31 -2.27 -14.86
CA SER A 129 3.18 -3.35 -14.39
C SER A 129 4.62 -2.94 -14.08
N ALA A 130 4.98 -1.67 -14.29
CA ALA A 130 6.35 -1.20 -14.07
C ALA A 130 6.60 -0.95 -12.57
N ARG A 131 6.92 -2.02 -11.82
CA ARG A 131 7.12 -2.01 -10.36
C ARG A 131 8.19 -0.99 -9.93
N GLU A 132 9.31 -0.92 -10.64
CA GLU A 132 10.39 0.01 -10.32
C GLU A 132 9.96 1.48 -10.45
N SER A 133 9.19 1.83 -11.48
CA SER A 133 8.67 3.20 -11.61
C SER A 133 7.62 3.51 -10.54
N GLY A 134 6.81 2.54 -10.15
CA GLY A 134 5.87 2.68 -9.04
C GLY A 134 6.60 2.96 -7.72
N TRP A 135 7.69 2.25 -7.45
CA TRP A 135 8.52 2.51 -6.27
C TRP A 135 9.14 3.90 -6.24
N LEU A 136 9.57 4.42 -7.40
CA LEU A 136 10.07 5.79 -7.48
C LEU A 136 8.99 6.82 -7.17
N GLU A 137 7.78 6.62 -7.68
CA GLU A 137 6.64 7.48 -7.35
C GLU A 137 6.31 7.44 -5.85
N VAL A 138 6.32 6.26 -5.23
CA VAL A 138 6.10 6.13 -3.79
C VAL A 138 7.19 6.87 -3.01
N LYS A 139 8.45 6.83 -3.44
CA LYS A 139 9.54 7.62 -2.82
C LYS A 139 9.28 9.12 -2.91
N GLU A 140 8.83 9.61 -4.07
CA GLU A 140 8.47 11.02 -4.23
C GLU A 140 7.31 11.44 -3.31
N TRP A 141 6.31 10.59 -3.16
CA TRP A 141 5.18 10.84 -2.26
C TRP A 141 5.57 10.76 -0.78
N LEU A 142 6.57 9.95 -0.44
CA LEU A 142 7.18 9.87 0.89
C LEU A 142 8.21 10.98 1.15
N ALA A 143 8.67 11.71 0.13
CA ALA A 143 9.68 12.75 0.31
C ALA A 143 9.17 13.81 1.31
N VAL A 144 9.93 14.00 2.39
CA VAL A 144 9.59 14.99 3.42
C VAL A 144 9.85 16.40 2.90
N LYS A 145 8.82 17.22 2.91
CA LYS A 145 8.80 18.60 2.42
C LYS A 145 8.57 19.56 3.60
N THR A 146 8.88 20.83 3.39
CA THR A 146 8.47 21.90 4.30
C THR A 146 7.12 22.43 3.85
N GLY A 147 6.11 22.35 4.71
CA GLY A 147 4.77 22.89 4.45
C GLY A 147 4.73 24.41 4.53
N GLU A 148 3.54 24.98 4.26
CA GLU A 148 3.34 26.44 4.17
C GLU A 148 3.62 27.19 5.49
N GLN A 149 3.47 26.50 6.63
CA GLN A 149 3.71 27.04 7.96
C GLN A 149 5.07 26.63 8.55
N GLY A 150 5.96 26.05 7.71
CA GLY A 150 7.28 25.60 8.12
C GLY A 150 7.30 24.19 8.76
N GLU A 151 6.14 23.51 8.86
CA GLU A 151 6.02 22.15 9.37
C GLU A 151 6.59 21.12 8.41
N ARG A 152 7.04 19.98 8.94
CA ARG A 152 7.45 18.84 8.12
C ARG A 152 6.21 18.09 7.63
N THR A 153 6.10 17.88 6.34
CA THR A 153 4.96 17.17 5.72
C THR A 153 5.42 16.29 4.56
N ALA A 154 4.51 15.47 4.03
CA ALA A 154 4.70 14.62 2.85
C ALA A 154 3.37 14.43 2.13
N ASP A 155 3.41 14.01 0.88
CA ASP A 155 2.20 13.82 0.07
C ASP A 155 1.50 12.48 0.37
N LEU A 156 2.21 11.50 0.97
CA LEU A 156 1.61 10.26 1.47
C LEU A 156 1.45 10.32 2.98
N LYS A 157 0.22 10.05 3.45
CA LYS A 157 -0.12 9.88 4.85
C LYS A 157 -0.78 8.53 5.08
N ILE A 158 -0.54 7.94 6.24
CA ILE A 158 -1.04 6.62 6.61
C ILE A 158 -1.72 6.74 7.96
N PHE A 159 -2.99 6.32 8.06
CA PHE A 159 -3.68 6.30 9.34
C PHE A 159 -3.06 5.26 10.28
N SER A 160 -2.94 5.61 11.54
CA SER A 160 -2.30 4.77 12.57
C SER A 160 -2.93 3.37 12.70
N GLY A 161 -4.15 3.18 12.17
CA GLY A 161 -4.83 1.89 12.07
C GLY A 161 -4.27 0.94 10.99
N CYS A 162 -3.54 1.45 9.99
CA CYS A 162 -2.94 0.65 8.92
C CYS A 162 -1.61 0.04 9.39
N ARG A 163 -1.69 -0.86 10.36
CA ARG A 163 -0.53 -1.37 11.12
C ARG A 163 0.42 -2.20 10.29
N ASN A 164 -0.11 -2.99 9.32
CA ASN A 164 0.72 -3.84 8.48
C ASN A 164 1.53 -2.99 7.50
N LEU A 165 0.91 -2.03 6.81
CA LEU A 165 1.63 -1.10 5.94
C LEU A 165 2.71 -0.32 6.70
N ILE A 166 2.36 0.24 7.87
CA ILE A 166 3.31 0.98 8.73
C ILE A 166 4.50 0.12 9.16
N ARG A 167 4.28 -1.18 9.41
CA ARG A 167 5.32 -2.13 9.81
C ARG A 167 6.19 -2.57 8.63
N THR A 168 5.57 -2.87 7.49
CA THR A 168 6.25 -3.53 6.36
C THR A 168 6.94 -2.55 5.43
N LEU A 169 6.36 -1.37 5.17
CA LEU A 169 6.93 -0.38 4.27
C LEU A 169 8.38 0.01 4.63
N PRO A 170 8.72 0.41 5.87
CA PRO A 170 10.10 0.73 6.24
C PRO A 170 11.00 -0.52 6.35
N ALA A 171 10.44 -1.72 6.42
CA ALA A 171 11.21 -2.96 6.52
C ALA A 171 11.68 -3.49 5.16
N LEU A 172 11.15 -2.98 4.03
CA LEU A 172 11.58 -3.38 2.70
C LEU A 172 13.04 -3.00 2.46
N GLN A 173 13.78 -3.95 1.91
CA GLN A 173 15.20 -3.78 1.58
C GLN A 173 15.39 -3.77 0.07
N HIS A 174 16.50 -3.17 -0.39
CA HIS A 174 16.91 -3.28 -1.77
C HIS A 174 17.14 -4.76 -2.18
N ASP A 175 16.69 -5.14 -3.37
CA ASP A 175 17.07 -6.42 -3.94
C ASP A 175 18.58 -6.43 -4.23
N LYS A 176 19.25 -7.52 -3.86
CA LYS A 176 20.71 -7.64 -4.01
C LYS A 176 21.16 -7.71 -5.47
N ARG A 177 20.28 -8.20 -6.37
CA ARG A 177 20.57 -8.35 -7.81
C ARG A 177 20.09 -7.15 -8.61
N ASN A 178 18.99 -6.53 -8.17
CA ASN A 178 18.42 -5.34 -8.78
C ASN A 178 18.17 -4.26 -7.73
N PRO A 179 19.16 -3.41 -7.41
CA PRO A 179 19.01 -2.36 -6.39
C PRO A 179 17.92 -1.33 -6.66
N SER A 180 17.39 -1.28 -7.90
CA SER A 180 16.26 -0.42 -8.25
C SER A 180 14.90 -0.98 -7.79
N ASP A 181 14.87 -2.25 -7.35
CA ASP A 181 13.69 -2.93 -6.85
C ASP A 181 13.86 -3.32 -5.37
N THR A 182 12.76 -3.77 -4.76
CA THR A 182 12.76 -4.29 -3.40
C THR A 182 12.97 -5.81 -3.41
N ALA A 183 13.60 -6.31 -2.34
CA ALA A 183 13.73 -7.74 -2.13
C ALA A 183 12.35 -8.40 -1.95
N ASN A 184 12.14 -9.54 -2.62
CA ASN A 184 10.90 -10.32 -2.54
C ASN A 184 10.85 -11.27 -1.32
N THR A 185 11.85 -11.21 -0.46
CA THR A 185 11.95 -12.05 0.75
C THR A 185 12.41 -11.22 1.95
N PRO A 186 11.82 -11.43 3.13
CA PRO A 186 10.68 -12.32 3.43
C PRO A 186 9.39 -11.87 2.74
N HIS A 187 8.63 -12.82 2.16
CA HIS A 187 7.43 -12.54 1.38
C HIS A 187 6.33 -11.82 2.19
N GLU A 188 6.25 -12.09 3.47
CA GLU A 188 5.33 -11.44 4.42
C GLU A 188 5.51 -9.93 4.56
N LEU A 189 6.63 -9.38 4.08
CA LEU A 189 6.90 -7.94 4.12
C LEU A 189 6.44 -7.21 2.86
N THR A 190 6.19 -7.94 1.76
CA THR A 190 5.95 -7.31 0.45
C THR A 190 4.47 -7.01 0.19
N HIS A 191 3.54 -7.83 0.67
CA HIS A 191 2.11 -7.75 0.32
C HIS A 191 1.46 -6.39 0.55
N ALA A 192 1.63 -5.77 1.72
CA ALA A 192 0.99 -4.49 1.99
C ALA A 192 1.63 -3.32 1.21
N PRO A 193 2.96 -3.26 1.02
CA PRO A 193 3.57 -2.27 0.13
C PRO A 193 3.29 -2.50 -1.37
N ASP A 194 3.15 -3.76 -1.82
CA ASP A 194 2.83 -4.11 -3.21
C ASP A 194 1.34 -3.80 -3.55
N ALA A 195 0.46 -3.76 -2.55
CA ALA A 195 -0.92 -3.32 -2.69
C ALA A 195 -1.03 -1.82 -2.91
#